data_69d75811742305a911883ea9418b65cd
#
_entry.id   69d75811742305a911883ea9418b65cd
#
_cell.length_a   1.000
_cell.length_b   1.000
_cell.length_c   1.000
_cell.angle_alpha   90.00
_cell.angle_beta   90.00
_cell.angle_gamma   90.00
#
_symmetry.space_group_name_H-M   'P 1'
#
loop_
_entity.id
_entity.type
_entity.pdbx_description
1 polymer ?
#
loop_
_entity_poly.entity_id
_entity_poly.type
_entity_poly.pdbx_seq_one_letter_code
_entity_poly.pdbx_strand_id
1 'polypeptide(L)'
;MNLMKRRKVLNILSQNKSLVALVLLLAAATVRYDGFLTIRNISNILVQSSINGIISVGMMLVIVLGGIDLSVGAVAALAAVTSAQLINSSSLLVAVLLPILIGMTVGFISGILIVKLDMNAFIATLSTQFFARGLTHVLSESKNVTVDKTNEAFTFIGSGKIFGVVPVQVIIFLVVMLVMGFILTYTSYGRCIYAIGGNKEAAKMMGARVDKNTVIAYIISGGLAALAGIILCARLGSGQPTSGIGYETDAIAAVVMGGTLLTGGWGTMRGTFMGIITLSVINNILNLEGNLSSWWQDVILGTLVLIIIIAQSSPRRSRAIKQNKAVAQRKG
;
A
#
# COMPACT_ATOMS: atom_id res chain seq x y z
N MET A 1 14.02 26.87 29.04
CA MET A 1 13.75 25.50 28.57
C MET A 1 15.08 24.87 28.16
N ASN A 2 15.56 23.85 28.89
CA ASN A 2 16.92 23.30 28.86
C ASN A 2 17.39 22.85 27.47
N LEU A 3 18.59 23.23 27.08
CA LEU A 3 19.27 22.81 25.81
C LEU A 3 19.22 21.30 25.57
N MET A 4 19.24 20.50 26.64
CA MET A 4 19.06 19.03 26.52
C MET A 4 17.64 18.61 26.09
N LYS A 5 16.59 19.28 26.56
CA LYS A 5 15.20 19.05 26.10
C LYS A 5 15.04 19.44 24.63
N ARG A 6 15.64 20.55 24.23
CA ARG A 6 15.62 21.01 22.82
C ARG A 6 16.35 20.05 21.86
N ARG A 7 17.52 19.52 22.27
CA ARG A 7 18.25 18.49 21.51
C ARG A 7 17.48 17.18 21.45
N LYS A 8 16.80 16.76 22.52
CA LYS A 8 15.98 15.54 22.53
C LYS A 8 14.77 15.66 21.61
N VAL A 9 14.08 16.81 21.64
CA VAL A 9 12.96 17.11 20.74
C VAL A 9 13.43 17.17 19.29
N LEU A 10 14.53 17.86 18.98
CA LEU A 10 15.09 17.92 17.63
C LEU A 10 15.53 16.55 17.11
N ASN A 11 16.08 15.68 17.96
CA ASN A 11 16.42 14.31 17.58
C ASN A 11 15.17 13.45 17.31
N ILE A 12 14.11 13.58 18.11
CA ILE A 12 12.83 12.89 17.89
C ILE A 12 12.18 13.37 16.58
N LEU A 13 12.20 14.66 16.31
CA LEU A 13 11.69 15.27 15.07
C LEU A 13 12.51 14.83 13.84
N SER A 14 13.83 14.76 13.96
CA SER A 14 14.70 14.34 12.86
C SER A 14 14.60 12.83 12.56
N GLN A 15 14.25 12.02 13.56
CA GLN A 15 14.04 10.58 13.38
C GLN A 15 12.64 10.23 12.82
N ASN A 16 11.63 11.11 13.03
CA ASN A 16 10.25 10.89 12.62
C ASN A 16 9.78 11.95 11.60
N LYS A 17 10.53 12.12 10.51
CA LYS A 17 10.23 13.14 9.47
C LYS A 17 8.82 13.03 8.90
N SER A 18 8.33 11.81 8.67
CA SER A 18 6.97 11.55 8.19
C SER A 18 5.90 12.01 9.18
N LEU A 19 6.12 11.81 10.48
CA LEU A 19 5.21 12.27 11.52
C LEU A 19 5.15 13.81 11.59
N VAL A 20 6.29 14.47 11.46
CA VAL A 20 6.35 15.95 11.44
C VAL A 20 5.62 16.51 10.24
N ALA A 21 5.83 15.93 9.07
CA ALA A 21 5.15 16.33 7.85
C ALA A 21 3.62 16.16 7.98
N LEU A 22 3.18 15.03 8.54
CA LEU A 22 1.75 14.76 8.79
C LEU A 22 1.15 15.78 9.76
N VAL A 23 1.81 16.07 10.88
CA VAL A 23 1.31 17.04 11.88
C VAL A 23 1.20 18.45 11.28
N LEU A 24 2.20 18.88 10.50
CA LEU A 24 2.16 20.17 9.80
C LEU A 24 1.03 20.23 8.77
N LEU A 25 0.81 19.16 8.01
CA LEU A 25 -0.29 19.04 7.05
C LEU A 25 -1.66 19.11 7.74
N LEU A 26 -1.84 18.36 8.84
CA LEU A 26 -3.07 18.40 9.62
C LEU A 26 -3.34 19.78 10.21
N ALA A 27 -2.33 20.45 10.73
CA ALA A 27 -2.44 21.81 11.26
C ALA A 27 -2.84 22.80 10.15
N ALA A 28 -2.17 22.75 8.99
CA ALA A 28 -2.48 23.61 7.86
C ALA A 28 -3.91 23.38 7.33
N ALA A 29 -4.34 22.11 7.21
CA ALA A 29 -5.68 21.76 6.77
C ALA A 29 -6.76 22.24 7.74
N THR A 30 -6.51 22.12 9.05
CA THR A 30 -7.45 22.58 10.09
C THR A 30 -7.63 24.11 10.07
N VAL A 31 -6.56 24.87 9.82
CA VAL A 31 -6.63 26.34 9.76
C VAL A 31 -7.30 26.81 8.47
N ARG A 32 -7.12 26.07 7.36
CA ARG A 32 -7.59 26.48 6.03
C ARG A 32 -9.03 26.09 5.74
N TYR A 33 -9.53 24.97 6.32
CA TYR A 33 -10.82 24.38 6.00
C TYR A 33 -11.67 24.15 7.26
N ASP A 34 -12.73 24.93 7.44
CA ASP A 34 -13.63 24.86 8.62
C ASP A 34 -14.28 23.48 8.82
N GLY A 35 -14.48 22.72 7.74
CA GLY A 35 -15.07 21.37 7.79
C GLY A 35 -14.09 20.23 8.00
N PHE A 36 -12.77 20.50 8.13
CA PHE A 36 -11.74 19.46 8.12
C PHE A 36 -11.83 18.51 9.33
N LEU A 37 -12.05 19.03 10.53
CA LEU A 37 -12.14 18.26 11.79
C LEU A 37 -13.55 17.69 12.06
N THR A 38 -14.49 17.76 11.11
CA THR A 38 -15.81 17.15 11.32
C THR A 38 -15.69 15.62 11.40
N ILE A 39 -16.52 14.99 12.25
CA ILE A 39 -16.58 13.53 12.41
C ILE A 39 -16.80 12.85 11.05
N ARG A 40 -17.62 13.44 10.19
CA ARG A 40 -17.89 12.93 8.84
C ARG A 40 -16.62 12.93 7.98
N ASN A 41 -15.85 14.01 7.98
CA ASN A 41 -14.64 14.12 7.19
C ASN A 41 -13.53 13.18 7.71
N ILE A 42 -13.32 13.13 9.01
CA ILE A 42 -12.37 12.20 9.65
C ILE A 42 -12.75 10.75 9.32
N SER A 43 -14.03 10.39 9.42
CA SER A 43 -14.51 9.06 9.03
C SER A 43 -14.21 8.75 7.56
N ASN A 44 -14.43 9.71 6.65
CA ASN A 44 -14.12 9.55 5.22
C ASN A 44 -12.62 9.35 4.97
N ILE A 45 -11.76 10.13 5.62
CA ILE A 45 -10.29 9.96 5.55
C ILE A 45 -9.91 8.55 5.99
N LEU A 46 -10.42 8.08 7.13
CA LEU A 46 -10.11 6.77 7.68
C LEU A 46 -10.59 5.63 6.77
N VAL A 47 -11.78 5.73 6.21
CA VAL A 47 -12.32 4.72 5.28
C VAL A 47 -11.52 4.66 3.99
N GLN A 48 -11.17 5.81 3.42
CA GLN A 48 -10.33 5.87 2.21
C GLN A 48 -8.92 5.35 2.50
N SER A 49 -8.35 5.73 3.65
CA SER A 49 -7.06 5.21 4.13
C SER A 49 -7.07 3.70 4.29
N SER A 50 -8.20 3.10 4.64
CA SER A 50 -8.29 1.65 4.90
C SER A 50 -8.11 0.84 3.62
N ILE A 51 -8.77 1.22 2.52
CA ILE A 51 -8.70 0.50 1.26
C ILE A 51 -7.29 0.59 0.67
N ASN A 52 -6.78 1.82 0.47
CA ASN A 52 -5.43 2.04 -0.03
C ASN A 52 -4.36 1.50 0.94
N GLY A 53 -4.67 1.53 2.25
CA GLY A 53 -3.82 1.04 3.30
C GLY A 53 -3.59 -0.46 3.25
N ILE A 54 -4.63 -1.26 3.03
CA ILE A 54 -4.51 -2.72 2.90
C ILE A 54 -3.62 -3.06 1.70
N ILE A 55 -3.79 -2.40 0.57
CA ILE A 55 -2.93 -2.56 -0.62
C ILE A 55 -1.49 -2.14 -0.30
N SER A 56 -1.31 -1.00 0.37
CA SER A 56 0.01 -0.48 0.74
C SER A 56 0.77 -1.40 1.71
N VAL A 57 0.07 -2.14 2.58
CA VAL A 57 0.69 -3.15 3.45
C VAL A 57 1.28 -4.29 2.62
N GLY A 58 0.57 -4.78 1.59
CA GLY A 58 1.10 -5.76 0.63
C GLY A 58 2.28 -5.21 -0.17
N MET A 59 2.13 -4.01 -0.70
CA MET A 59 3.17 -3.30 -1.45
C MET A 59 4.45 -3.08 -0.63
N MET A 60 4.33 -2.72 0.65
CA MET A 60 5.47 -2.57 1.55
C MET A 60 6.29 -3.86 1.65
N LEU A 61 5.64 -5.01 1.73
CA LEU A 61 6.31 -6.31 1.78
C LEU A 61 7.19 -6.54 0.54
N VAL A 62 6.61 -6.26 -0.63
CA VAL A 62 7.27 -6.42 -1.92
C VAL A 62 8.39 -5.40 -2.10
N ILE A 63 8.19 -4.13 -1.70
CA ILE A 63 9.23 -3.09 -1.80
C ILE A 63 10.39 -3.38 -0.85
N VAL A 64 10.14 -3.82 0.39
CA VAL A 64 11.22 -4.21 1.32
C VAL A 64 12.04 -5.37 0.76
N LEU A 65 11.43 -6.29 0.03
CA LEU A 65 12.11 -7.37 -0.69
C LEU A 65 13.00 -6.87 -1.86
N GLY A 66 12.77 -5.64 -2.33
CA GLY A 66 13.46 -5.04 -3.48
C GLY A 66 12.69 -5.18 -4.80
N GLY A 67 11.40 -5.57 -4.74
CA GLY A 67 10.50 -5.66 -5.89
C GLY A 67 9.46 -4.53 -5.93
N ILE A 68 8.60 -4.59 -6.95
CA ILE A 68 7.41 -3.74 -7.10
C ILE A 68 6.28 -4.63 -7.61
N ASP A 69 5.06 -4.40 -7.15
CA ASP A 69 3.87 -5.13 -7.62
C ASP A 69 2.86 -4.16 -8.24
N LEU A 70 2.90 -4.05 -9.56
CA LEU A 70 1.97 -3.19 -10.30
C LEU A 70 0.58 -3.83 -10.46
N SER A 71 0.44 -5.13 -10.22
CA SER A 71 -0.82 -5.83 -10.46
C SER A 71 -1.91 -5.53 -9.43
N VAL A 72 -1.56 -4.95 -8.27
CA VAL A 72 -2.45 -4.80 -7.11
C VAL A 72 -3.76 -4.06 -7.42
N GLY A 73 -3.73 -3.01 -8.25
CA GLY A 73 -4.93 -2.26 -8.63
C GLY A 73 -5.87 -3.07 -9.53
N ALA A 74 -5.30 -3.83 -10.48
CA ALA A 74 -6.06 -4.71 -11.35
C ALA A 74 -6.63 -5.93 -10.60
N VAL A 75 -5.86 -6.49 -9.67
CA VAL A 75 -6.30 -7.59 -8.78
C VAL A 75 -7.44 -7.12 -7.88
N ALA A 76 -7.38 -5.90 -7.35
CA ALA A 76 -8.48 -5.33 -6.57
C ALA A 76 -9.76 -5.19 -7.41
N ALA A 77 -9.67 -4.73 -8.68
CA ALA A 77 -10.82 -4.67 -9.57
C ALA A 77 -11.37 -6.05 -9.92
N LEU A 78 -10.49 -7.02 -10.20
CA LEU A 78 -10.90 -8.40 -10.48
C LEU A 78 -11.63 -9.01 -9.28
N ALA A 79 -11.12 -8.80 -8.07
CA ALA A 79 -11.76 -9.26 -6.84
C ALA A 79 -13.08 -8.53 -6.58
N ALA A 80 -13.18 -7.24 -6.87
CA ALA A 80 -14.43 -6.49 -6.74
C ALA A 80 -15.53 -7.00 -7.66
N VAL A 81 -15.20 -7.24 -8.95
CA VAL A 81 -16.17 -7.77 -9.94
C VAL A 81 -16.57 -9.19 -9.60
N THR A 82 -15.62 -10.09 -9.33
CA THR A 82 -15.92 -11.49 -9.00
C THR A 82 -16.70 -11.60 -7.69
N SER A 83 -16.40 -10.78 -6.68
CA SER A 83 -17.16 -10.72 -5.44
C SER A 83 -18.60 -10.26 -5.67
N ALA A 84 -18.81 -9.22 -6.51
CA ALA A 84 -20.14 -8.73 -6.86
C ALA A 84 -20.99 -9.79 -7.58
N GLN A 85 -20.39 -10.56 -8.51
CA GLN A 85 -21.08 -11.65 -9.19
C GLN A 85 -21.45 -12.78 -8.23
N LEU A 86 -20.52 -13.18 -7.36
CA LEU A 86 -20.70 -14.29 -6.44
C LEU A 86 -21.67 -13.99 -5.32
N ILE A 87 -21.72 -12.76 -4.81
CA ILE A 87 -22.64 -12.42 -3.72
C ILE A 87 -24.11 -12.44 -4.18
N ASN A 88 -24.35 -12.18 -5.45
CA ASN A 88 -25.68 -12.23 -6.05
C ASN A 88 -26.17 -13.67 -6.33
N SER A 89 -25.27 -14.64 -6.40
CA SER A 89 -25.57 -16.03 -6.81
C SER A 89 -25.16 -17.08 -5.78
N SER A 90 -24.40 -16.71 -4.76
CA SER A 90 -23.78 -17.66 -3.82
C SER A 90 -23.75 -17.09 -2.39
N SER A 91 -23.16 -17.85 -1.46
CA SER A 91 -23.00 -17.43 -0.08
C SER A 91 -21.93 -16.34 0.11
N LEU A 92 -22.04 -15.56 1.19
CA LEU A 92 -21.05 -14.57 1.60
C LEU A 92 -19.63 -15.17 1.68
N LEU A 93 -19.51 -16.39 2.20
CA LEU A 93 -18.20 -17.04 2.35
C LEU A 93 -17.52 -17.26 1.00
N VAL A 94 -18.27 -17.71 -0.02
CA VAL A 94 -17.77 -17.90 -1.39
C VAL A 94 -17.43 -16.56 -2.01
N ALA A 95 -18.28 -15.54 -1.87
CA ALA A 95 -18.07 -14.21 -2.41
C ALA A 95 -16.87 -13.46 -1.80
N VAL A 96 -16.39 -13.90 -0.64
CA VAL A 96 -15.18 -13.34 -0.01
C VAL A 96 -13.96 -14.22 -0.28
N LEU A 97 -14.03 -15.54 -0.03
CA LEU A 97 -12.84 -16.39 -0.10
C LEU A 97 -12.36 -16.64 -1.52
N LEU A 98 -13.27 -16.85 -2.49
CA LEU A 98 -12.86 -17.15 -3.86
C LEU A 98 -12.13 -15.98 -4.54
N PRO A 99 -12.59 -14.72 -4.45
CA PRO A 99 -11.83 -13.59 -4.98
C PRO A 99 -10.45 -13.40 -4.30
N ILE A 100 -10.34 -13.68 -2.98
CA ILE A 100 -9.03 -13.66 -2.31
C ILE A 100 -8.11 -14.72 -2.90
N LEU A 101 -8.59 -15.95 -3.11
CA LEU A 101 -7.81 -17.03 -3.73
C LEU A 101 -7.39 -16.67 -5.16
N ILE A 102 -8.27 -16.03 -5.94
CA ILE A 102 -7.93 -15.51 -7.28
C ILE A 102 -6.79 -14.48 -7.18
N GLY A 103 -6.88 -13.54 -6.28
CA GLY A 103 -5.80 -12.55 -6.07
C GLY A 103 -4.49 -13.18 -5.62
N MET A 104 -4.53 -14.14 -4.71
CA MET A 104 -3.36 -14.94 -4.31
C MET A 104 -2.76 -15.71 -5.48
N THR A 105 -3.59 -16.23 -6.39
CA THR A 105 -3.14 -16.95 -7.59
C THR A 105 -2.43 -16.00 -8.56
N VAL A 106 -2.95 -14.80 -8.81
CA VAL A 106 -2.27 -13.78 -9.62
C VAL A 106 -0.92 -13.42 -9.01
N GLY A 107 -0.88 -13.19 -7.68
CA GLY A 107 0.37 -12.94 -6.96
C GLY A 107 1.34 -14.13 -7.04
N PHE A 108 0.85 -15.37 -6.94
CA PHE A 108 1.66 -16.58 -7.13
C PHE A 108 2.27 -16.64 -8.53
N ILE A 109 1.48 -16.35 -9.58
CA ILE A 109 1.98 -16.30 -10.96
C ILE A 109 3.08 -15.25 -11.08
N SER A 110 2.86 -14.02 -10.60
CA SER A 110 3.89 -12.97 -10.58
C SER A 110 5.16 -13.44 -9.88
N GLY A 111 5.03 -14.05 -8.71
CA GLY A 111 6.16 -14.56 -7.94
C GLY A 111 6.93 -15.67 -8.67
N ILE A 112 6.25 -16.58 -9.35
CA ILE A 112 6.87 -17.65 -10.16
C ILE A 112 7.60 -17.08 -11.37
N LEU A 113 7.00 -16.12 -12.10
CA LEU A 113 7.66 -15.46 -13.23
C LEU A 113 8.98 -14.80 -12.81
N ILE A 114 8.99 -14.13 -11.66
CA ILE A 114 10.17 -13.45 -11.10
C ILE A 114 11.24 -14.46 -10.69
N VAL A 115 10.85 -15.56 -10.03
CA VAL A 115 11.81 -16.49 -9.42
C VAL A 115 12.29 -17.56 -10.39
N LYS A 116 11.39 -18.15 -11.18
CA LYS A 116 11.70 -19.27 -12.07
C LYS A 116 12.20 -18.86 -13.45
N LEU A 117 11.66 -17.74 -13.95
CA LEU A 117 12.05 -17.20 -15.25
C LEU A 117 13.02 -16.02 -15.13
N ASP A 118 13.45 -15.69 -13.91
CA ASP A 118 14.37 -14.57 -13.58
C ASP A 118 13.92 -13.23 -14.22
N MET A 119 12.60 -13.06 -14.33
CA MET A 119 12.01 -11.86 -14.92
C MET A 119 12.15 -10.67 -13.96
N ASN A 120 12.37 -9.48 -14.51
CA ASN A 120 12.29 -8.26 -13.74
C ASN A 120 10.88 -8.11 -13.12
N ALA A 121 10.82 -7.79 -11.82
CA ALA A 121 9.57 -7.67 -11.09
C ALA A 121 8.58 -6.69 -11.72
N PHE A 122 9.07 -5.57 -12.26
CA PHE A 122 8.25 -4.59 -12.97
C PHE A 122 7.57 -5.21 -14.19
N ILE A 123 8.31 -5.95 -15.04
CA ILE A 123 7.77 -6.57 -16.27
C ILE A 123 6.78 -7.69 -15.92
N ALA A 124 7.14 -8.54 -14.95
CA ALA A 124 6.28 -9.64 -14.52
C ALA A 124 4.94 -9.14 -13.97
N THR A 125 4.97 -8.14 -13.06
CA THR A 125 3.75 -7.60 -12.45
C THR A 125 2.95 -6.71 -13.38
N LEU A 126 3.58 -6.02 -14.33
CA LEU A 126 2.90 -5.32 -15.40
C LEU A 126 2.13 -6.29 -16.31
N SER A 127 2.73 -7.44 -16.67
CA SER A 127 2.07 -8.46 -17.48
C SER A 127 0.85 -9.05 -16.75
N THR A 128 0.99 -9.37 -15.46
CA THR A 128 -0.13 -9.87 -14.65
C THR A 128 -1.18 -8.79 -14.37
N GLN A 129 -0.82 -7.50 -14.33
CA GLN A 129 -1.76 -6.38 -14.30
C GLN A 129 -2.65 -6.35 -15.54
N PHE A 130 -2.07 -6.41 -16.74
CA PHE A 130 -2.84 -6.44 -17.99
C PHE A 130 -3.74 -7.68 -18.07
N PHE A 131 -3.22 -8.84 -17.66
CA PHE A 131 -4.01 -10.06 -17.60
C PHE A 131 -5.20 -9.93 -16.66
N ALA A 132 -4.98 -9.50 -15.41
CA ALA A 132 -6.04 -9.34 -14.43
C ALA A 132 -7.05 -8.27 -14.86
N ARG A 133 -6.60 -7.14 -15.42
CA ARG A 133 -7.48 -6.08 -15.93
C ARG A 133 -8.31 -6.57 -17.10
N GLY A 134 -7.69 -7.25 -18.08
CA GLY A 134 -8.41 -7.84 -19.22
C GLY A 134 -9.45 -8.86 -18.78
N LEU A 135 -9.09 -9.77 -17.87
CA LEU A 135 -10.02 -10.75 -17.29
C LEU A 135 -11.19 -10.07 -16.55
N THR A 136 -10.94 -8.98 -15.83
CA THR A 136 -11.97 -8.19 -15.18
C THR A 136 -13.01 -7.67 -16.18
N HIS A 137 -12.56 -7.11 -17.31
CA HIS A 137 -13.43 -6.62 -18.38
C HIS A 137 -14.22 -7.73 -19.06
N VAL A 138 -13.59 -8.89 -19.31
CA VAL A 138 -14.26 -10.06 -19.86
C VAL A 138 -15.38 -10.56 -18.94
N LEU A 139 -15.08 -10.76 -17.65
CA LEU A 139 -16.04 -11.27 -16.69
C LEU A 139 -17.21 -10.32 -16.43
N SER A 140 -16.99 -9.01 -16.52
CA SER A 140 -18.02 -7.99 -16.31
C SER A 140 -18.71 -7.53 -17.59
N GLU A 141 -18.33 -8.03 -18.76
CA GLU A 141 -18.72 -7.48 -20.07
C GLU A 141 -18.46 -5.97 -20.17
N SER A 142 -17.41 -5.50 -19.51
CA SER A 142 -17.06 -4.06 -19.35
C SER A 142 -18.16 -3.22 -18.69
N LYS A 143 -19.11 -3.84 -17.98
CA LYS A 143 -20.18 -3.17 -17.25
C LYS A 143 -19.95 -3.23 -15.73
N ASN A 144 -20.56 -2.32 -15.01
CA ASN A 144 -20.58 -2.38 -13.56
C ASN A 144 -21.52 -3.52 -13.11
N VAL A 145 -21.03 -4.40 -12.23
CA VAL A 145 -21.82 -5.49 -11.65
C VAL A 145 -22.39 -4.98 -10.32
N THR A 146 -23.70 -4.70 -10.29
CA THR A 146 -24.38 -4.23 -9.07
C THR A 146 -24.51 -5.36 -8.06
N VAL A 147 -24.37 -5.02 -6.77
CA VAL A 147 -24.61 -5.94 -5.66
C VAL A 147 -26.05 -5.78 -5.20
N ASP A 148 -26.75 -6.89 -5.00
CA ASP A 148 -28.09 -6.88 -4.42
C ASP A 148 -28.00 -6.43 -2.96
N LYS A 149 -28.75 -5.36 -2.62
CA LYS A 149 -28.76 -4.75 -1.29
C LYS A 149 -29.40 -5.64 -0.21
N THR A 150 -30.05 -6.72 -0.59
CA THR A 150 -30.63 -7.69 0.35
C THR A 150 -29.57 -8.45 1.16
N ASN A 151 -28.32 -8.44 0.70
CA ASN A 151 -27.21 -9.09 1.43
C ASN A 151 -26.63 -8.15 2.50
N GLU A 152 -27.33 -8.04 3.63
CA GLU A 152 -26.95 -7.17 4.75
C GLU A 152 -25.53 -7.43 5.26
N ALA A 153 -25.10 -8.71 5.33
CA ALA A 153 -23.78 -9.07 5.83
C ALA A 153 -22.64 -8.57 4.91
N PHE A 154 -22.82 -8.61 3.60
CA PHE A 154 -21.85 -8.06 2.66
C PHE A 154 -21.84 -6.52 2.71
N THR A 155 -23.02 -5.90 2.76
CA THR A 155 -23.15 -4.46 2.90
C THR A 155 -22.53 -3.95 4.20
N PHE A 156 -22.60 -4.73 5.29
CA PHE A 156 -21.97 -4.40 6.57
C PHE A 156 -20.43 -4.34 6.47
N ILE A 157 -19.79 -5.16 5.65
CA ILE A 157 -18.34 -5.06 5.40
C ILE A 157 -18.00 -3.70 4.79
N GLY A 158 -18.82 -3.19 3.88
CA GLY A 158 -18.59 -1.96 3.14
C GLY A 158 -19.04 -0.66 3.81
N SER A 159 -20.11 -0.70 4.62
CA SER A 159 -20.72 0.49 5.21
C SER A 159 -21.06 0.36 6.70
N GLY A 160 -20.82 -0.83 7.28
CA GLY A 160 -21.10 -1.09 8.69
C GLY A 160 -20.23 -0.27 9.63
N LYS A 161 -20.80 0.03 10.81
CA LYS A 161 -20.10 0.73 11.90
C LYS A 161 -20.20 -0.08 13.18
N ILE A 162 -19.08 -0.29 13.86
CA ILE A 162 -19.06 -0.91 15.18
C ILE A 162 -19.24 0.19 16.21
N PHE A 163 -20.12 -0.04 17.20
CA PHE A 163 -20.57 0.95 18.18
C PHE A 163 -21.13 2.25 17.56
N GLY A 164 -21.65 2.17 16.32
CA GLY A 164 -22.22 3.32 15.61
C GLY A 164 -21.22 4.37 15.13
N VAL A 165 -19.92 4.23 15.44
CA VAL A 165 -18.89 5.25 15.19
C VAL A 165 -17.78 4.75 14.27
N VAL A 166 -17.19 3.58 14.55
CA VAL A 166 -15.98 3.09 13.87
C VAL A 166 -16.37 2.26 12.64
N PRO A 167 -15.98 2.68 11.42
CA PRO A 167 -16.22 1.89 10.21
C PRO A 167 -15.52 0.54 10.24
N VAL A 168 -16.18 -0.51 9.79
CA VAL A 168 -15.64 -1.89 9.74
C VAL A 168 -14.35 -1.96 8.93
N GLN A 169 -14.26 -1.23 7.83
CA GLN A 169 -13.08 -1.18 6.97
C GLN A 169 -11.83 -0.73 7.72
N VAL A 170 -11.98 0.23 8.65
CA VAL A 170 -10.86 0.71 9.48
C VAL A 170 -10.37 -0.38 10.40
N ILE A 171 -11.28 -1.17 10.96
CA ILE A 171 -10.91 -2.28 11.85
C ILE A 171 -10.18 -3.37 11.06
N ILE A 172 -10.69 -3.75 9.88
CA ILE A 172 -10.03 -4.72 9.01
C ILE A 172 -8.61 -4.24 8.66
N PHE A 173 -8.46 -2.98 8.26
CA PHE A 173 -7.16 -2.38 7.97
C PHE A 173 -6.19 -2.44 9.16
N LEU A 174 -6.65 -2.05 10.35
CA LEU A 174 -5.83 -2.09 11.57
C LEU A 174 -5.41 -3.52 11.92
N VAL A 175 -6.32 -4.49 11.78
CA VAL A 175 -6.01 -5.92 11.99
C VAL A 175 -4.95 -6.39 11.00
N VAL A 176 -5.11 -6.10 9.70
CA VAL A 176 -4.11 -6.42 8.67
C VAL A 176 -2.76 -5.80 9.00
N MET A 177 -2.74 -4.52 9.37
CA MET A 177 -1.52 -3.83 9.79
C MET A 177 -0.84 -4.47 10.99
N LEU A 178 -1.60 -4.82 12.03
CA LEU A 178 -1.06 -5.44 13.24
C LEU A 178 -0.49 -6.83 12.94
N VAL A 179 -1.23 -7.65 12.19
CA VAL A 179 -0.79 -9.00 11.80
C VAL A 179 0.48 -8.93 10.95
N MET A 180 0.49 -8.09 9.91
CA MET A 180 1.66 -7.96 9.04
C MET A 180 2.84 -7.30 9.75
N GLY A 181 2.58 -6.34 10.63
CA GLY A 181 3.60 -5.74 11.50
C GLY A 181 4.23 -6.76 12.45
N PHE A 182 3.41 -7.65 13.03
CA PHE A 182 3.89 -8.76 13.85
C PHE A 182 4.74 -9.73 13.02
N ILE A 183 4.25 -10.14 11.85
CA ILE A 183 4.96 -11.06 10.95
C ILE A 183 6.34 -10.48 10.57
N LEU A 184 6.39 -9.22 10.16
CA LEU A 184 7.65 -8.58 9.74
C LEU A 184 8.65 -8.39 10.89
N THR A 185 8.16 -8.14 12.11
CA THR A 185 9.03 -7.79 13.24
C THR A 185 9.50 -9.03 14.00
N TYR A 186 8.61 -10.01 14.21
CA TYR A 186 8.86 -11.10 15.16
C TYR A 186 9.09 -12.46 14.51
N THR A 187 8.81 -12.65 13.21
CA THR A 187 8.95 -13.96 12.57
C THR A 187 10.27 -14.12 11.80
N SER A 188 10.66 -15.37 11.54
CA SER A 188 11.79 -15.68 10.66
C SER A 188 11.54 -15.23 9.21
N TYR A 189 10.28 -15.26 8.76
CA TYR A 189 9.91 -14.77 7.44
C TYR A 189 10.22 -13.27 7.29
N GLY A 190 9.83 -12.45 8.26
CA GLY A 190 10.14 -11.01 8.24
C GLY A 190 11.65 -10.75 8.19
N ARG A 191 12.43 -11.45 9.04
CA ARG A 191 13.90 -11.31 8.99
C ARG A 191 14.48 -11.69 7.63
N CYS A 192 13.98 -12.76 7.00
CA CYS A 192 14.38 -13.15 5.65
C CYS A 192 14.05 -12.08 4.60
N ILE A 193 12.85 -11.48 4.64
CA ILE A 193 12.44 -10.41 3.72
C ILE A 193 13.41 -9.22 3.77
N TYR A 194 13.75 -8.74 4.96
CA TYR A 194 14.72 -7.64 5.12
C TYR A 194 16.14 -8.04 4.66
N ALA A 195 16.58 -9.27 4.96
CA ALA A 195 17.88 -9.76 4.54
C ALA A 195 17.99 -9.86 3.01
N ILE A 196 16.97 -10.42 2.35
CA ILE A 196 16.91 -10.56 0.88
C ILE A 196 16.95 -9.19 0.21
N GLY A 197 16.10 -8.25 0.68
CA GLY A 197 16.09 -6.90 0.13
C GLY A 197 17.36 -6.09 0.40
N GLY A 198 18.10 -6.41 1.45
CA GLY A 198 19.40 -5.79 1.74
C GLY A 198 20.51 -6.29 0.81
N ASN A 199 20.63 -7.60 0.65
CA ASN A 199 21.55 -8.25 -0.30
C ASN A 199 21.06 -9.69 -0.54
N LYS A 200 20.52 -9.93 -1.73
CA LYS A 200 19.94 -11.22 -2.16
C LYS A 200 20.99 -12.36 -2.10
N GLU A 201 22.20 -12.11 -2.59
CA GLU A 201 23.26 -13.12 -2.64
C GLU A 201 23.75 -13.48 -1.22
N ALA A 202 24.01 -12.47 -0.39
CA ALA A 202 24.42 -12.70 0.99
C ALA A 202 23.34 -13.46 1.78
N ALA A 203 22.06 -13.10 1.61
CA ALA A 203 20.93 -13.80 2.24
C ALA A 203 20.89 -15.28 1.80
N LYS A 204 21.10 -15.56 0.51
CA LYS A 204 21.15 -16.92 -0.03
C LYS A 204 22.32 -17.73 0.58
N MET A 205 23.50 -17.12 0.68
CA MET A 205 24.67 -17.75 1.31
C MET A 205 24.44 -18.07 2.80
N MET A 206 23.64 -17.26 3.49
CA MET A 206 23.23 -17.49 4.88
C MET A 206 22.08 -18.51 5.03
N GLY A 207 21.67 -19.18 3.93
CA GLY A 207 20.65 -20.22 3.95
C GLY A 207 19.19 -19.70 3.85
N ALA A 208 18.97 -18.42 3.53
CA ALA A 208 17.62 -17.92 3.31
C ALA A 208 17.04 -18.55 2.04
N ARG A 209 15.78 -19.01 2.16
CA ARG A 209 15.02 -19.56 1.01
C ARG A 209 14.47 -18.40 0.17
N VAL A 210 15.37 -17.73 -0.59
CA VAL A 210 15.05 -16.51 -1.36
C VAL A 210 13.81 -16.72 -2.23
N ASP A 211 13.82 -17.76 -3.06
CA ASP A 211 12.76 -18.05 -4.02
C ASP A 211 11.39 -18.21 -3.34
N LYS A 212 11.33 -19.06 -2.31
CA LYS A 212 10.10 -19.30 -1.55
C LYS A 212 9.56 -18.02 -0.91
N ASN A 213 10.44 -17.24 -0.26
CA ASN A 213 10.03 -16.02 0.44
C ASN A 213 9.57 -14.94 -0.54
N THR A 214 10.18 -14.87 -1.72
CA THR A 214 9.74 -13.96 -2.80
C THR A 214 8.34 -14.32 -3.27
N VAL A 215 8.09 -15.59 -3.63
CA VAL A 215 6.77 -16.03 -4.08
C VAL A 215 5.70 -15.75 -3.01
N ILE A 216 5.98 -16.05 -1.74
CA ILE A 216 5.04 -15.80 -0.64
C ILE A 216 4.73 -14.30 -0.52
N ALA A 217 5.71 -13.40 -0.71
CA ALA A 217 5.47 -11.96 -0.63
C ALA A 217 4.46 -11.48 -1.69
N TYR A 218 4.58 -11.96 -2.93
CA TYR A 218 3.62 -11.62 -3.99
C TYR A 218 2.25 -12.28 -3.79
N ILE A 219 2.18 -13.50 -3.25
CA ILE A 219 0.90 -14.14 -2.87
C ILE A 219 0.18 -13.28 -1.82
N ILE A 220 0.89 -12.82 -0.78
CA ILE A 220 0.31 -11.96 0.25
C ILE A 220 -0.14 -10.62 -0.35
N SER A 221 0.67 -10.01 -1.22
CA SER A 221 0.33 -8.77 -1.91
C SER A 221 -0.95 -8.91 -2.71
N GLY A 222 -1.07 -9.95 -3.55
CA GLY A 222 -2.27 -10.23 -4.34
C GLY A 222 -3.51 -10.54 -3.47
N GLY A 223 -3.34 -11.29 -2.38
CA GLY A 223 -4.42 -11.56 -1.43
C GLY A 223 -4.94 -10.32 -0.71
N LEU A 224 -4.04 -9.42 -0.29
CA LEU A 224 -4.40 -8.15 0.33
C LEU A 224 -5.03 -7.18 -0.67
N ALA A 225 -4.55 -7.15 -1.91
CA ALA A 225 -5.17 -6.38 -2.99
C ALA A 225 -6.61 -6.86 -3.26
N ALA A 226 -6.84 -8.17 -3.29
CA ALA A 226 -8.17 -8.75 -3.44
C ALA A 226 -9.08 -8.40 -2.26
N LEU A 227 -8.58 -8.47 -1.03
CA LEU A 227 -9.34 -8.06 0.17
C LEU A 227 -9.77 -6.60 0.08
N ALA A 228 -8.88 -5.71 -0.34
CA ALA A 228 -9.20 -4.29 -0.56
C ALA A 228 -10.27 -4.11 -1.65
N GLY A 229 -10.21 -4.89 -2.73
CA GLY A 229 -11.21 -4.90 -3.80
C GLY A 229 -12.59 -5.34 -3.33
N ILE A 230 -12.69 -6.37 -2.49
CA ILE A 230 -13.94 -6.83 -1.88
C ILE A 230 -14.55 -5.73 -1.00
N ILE A 231 -13.74 -5.09 -0.15
CA ILE A 231 -14.18 -3.99 0.71
C ILE A 231 -14.67 -2.80 -0.14
N LEU A 232 -13.97 -2.50 -1.24
CA LEU A 232 -14.37 -1.46 -2.18
C LEU A 232 -15.71 -1.77 -2.84
N CYS A 233 -15.90 -3.01 -3.32
CA CYS A 233 -17.15 -3.50 -3.89
C CYS A 233 -18.31 -3.38 -2.89
N ALA A 234 -18.10 -3.85 -1.67
CA ALA A 234 -19.11 -3.78 -0.61
C ALA A 234 -19.49 -2.32 -0.25
N ARG A 235 -18.49 -1.40 -0.30
CA ARG A 235 -18.70 0.03 -0.05
C ARG A 235 -19.47 0.73 -1.17
N LEU A 236 -19.12 0.44 -2.43
CA LEU A 236 -19.75 1.07 -3.60
C LEU A 236 -21.10 0.42 -3.96
N GLY A 237 -21.40 -0.78 -3.43
CA GLY A 237 -22.52 -1.59 -3.84
C GLY A 237 -22.41 -2.10 -5.28
N SER A 238 -21.21 -2.13 -5.83
CA SER A 238 -20.95 -2.61 -7.18
C SER A 238 -19.49 -2.97 -7.41
N GLY A 239 -19.24 -4.00 -8.20
CA GLY A 239 -17.95 -4.34 -8.78
C GLY A 239 -17.75 -3.57 -10.08
N GLN A 240 -16.81 -2.64 -10.13
CA GLN A 240 -16.54 -1.80 -11.29
C GLN A 240 -15.24 -2.23 -11.96
N PRO A 241 -15.22 -2.55 -13.28
CA PRO A 241 -13.99 -3.01 -13.95
C PRO A 241 -12.88 -1.95 -13.98
N THR A 242 -13.23 -0.68 -13.90
CA THR A 242 -12.27 0.44 -13.85
C THR A 242 -11.78 0.78 -12.45
N SER A 243 -12.28 0.11 -11.41
CA SER A 243 -11.80 0.31 -10.03
C SER A 243 -10.31 0.02 -9.90
N GLY A 244 -9.69 0.67 -8.92
CA GLY A 244 -8.28 0.41 -8.59
C GLY A 244 -7.26 0.91 -9.60
N ILE A 245 -7.66 1.70 -10.62
CA ILE A 245 -6.69 2.38 -11.50
C ILE A 245 -5.93 3.40 -10.66
N GLY A 246 -4.58 3.33 -10.69
CA GLY A 246 -3.71 4.20 -9.91
C GLY A 246 -3.44 3.73 -8.47
N TYR A 247 -4.14 2.71 -7.95
CA TYR A 247 -3.90 2.21 -6.58
C TYR A 247 -2.50 1.66 -6.38
N GLU A 248 -1.88 1.11 -7.42
CA GLU A 248 -0.47 0.71 -7.41
C GLU A 248 0.45 1.90 -7.15
N THR A 249 0.20 3.02 -7.82
CA THR A 249 0.97 4.26 -7.66
C THR A 249 0.76 4.88 -6.27
N ASP A 250 -0.49 4.93 -5.81
CA ASP A 250 -0.84 5.41 -4.47
C ASP A 250 -0.17 4.56 -3.38
N ALA A 251 -0.18 3.23 -3.54
CA ALA A 251 0.45 2.32 -2.59
C ALA A 251 1.97 2.50 -2.54
N ILE A 252 2.64 2.64 -3.69
CA ILE A 252 4.06 2.95 -3.75
C ILE A 252 4.34 4.29 -3.08
N ALA A 253 3.56 5.33 -3.42
CA ALA A 253 3.68 6.66 -2.83
C ALA A 253 3.58 6.61 -1.30
N ALA A 254 2.53 5.98 -0.76
CA ALA A 254 2.32 5.86 0.67
C ALA A 254 3.48 5.14 1.38
N VAL A 255 3.96 4.03 0.81
CA VAL A 255 5.06 3.24 1.37
C VAL A 255 6.38 4.02 1.36
N VAL A 256 6.67 4.74 0.28
CA VAL A 256 7.88 5.57 0.13
C VAL A 256 7.83 6.81 1.01
N MET A 257 6.68 7.49 1.10
CA MET A 257 6.43 8.58 2.04
C MET A 257 6.59 8.12 3.49
N GLY A 258 6.27 6.86 3.78
CA GLY A 258 6.52 6.21 5.05
C GLY A 258 8.00 5.95 5.37
N GLY A 259 8.91 6.21 4.42
CA GLY A 259 10.36 6.06 4.58
C GLY A 259 10.91 4.69 4.22
N THR A 260 10.11 3.84 3.57
CA THR A 260 10.59 2.57 2.99
C THR A 260 11.44 2.87 1.76
N LEU A 261 12.58 2.20 1.64
CA LEU A 261 13.49 2.41 0.52
C LEU A 261 13.09 1.55 -0.69
N LEU A 262 12.94 2.16 -1.86
CA LEU A 262 12.68 1.45 -3.12
C LEU A 262 13.78 0.46 -3.51
N THR A 263 14.99 0.63 -2.98
CA THR A 263 16.09 -0.32 -3.18
C THR A 263 15.97 -1.58 -2.34
N GLY A 264 14.95 -1.70 -1.49
CA GLY A 264 14.76 -2.80 -0.56
C GLY A 264 15.59 -2.74 0.72
N GLY A 265 15.41 -3.72 1.57
CA GLY A 265 16.17 -3.96 2.81
C GLY A 265 15.84 -3.04 3.98
N TRP A 266 15.01 -2.01 3.78
CA TRP A 266 14.64 -1.06 4.83
C TRP A 266 13.21 -0.56 4.67
N GLY A 267 12.48 -0.58 5.76
CA GLY A 267 11.11 -0.08 5.86
C GLY A 267 10.51 -0.46 7.20
N THR A 268 9.45 0.22 7.62
CA THR A 268 8.74 -0.12 8.85
C THR A 268 7.23 0.00 8.65
N MET A 269 6.46 -0.90 9.27
CA MET A 269 5.00 -0.86 9.21
C MET A 269 4.44 0.45 9.80
N ARG A 270 5.08 0.98 10.85
CA ARG A 270 4.72 2.29 11.44
C ARG A 270 4.93 3.43 10.45
N GLY A 271 6.06 3.40 9.72
CA GLY A 271 6.32 4.38 8.67
C GLY A 271 5.28 4.29 7.56
N THR A 272 4.99 3.10 7.06
CA THR A 272 3.95 2.87 6.05
C THR A 272 2.59 3.40 6.51
N PHE A 273 2.19 3.16 7.77
CA PHE A 273 0.96 3.75 8.33
C PHE A 273 0.95 5.28 8.24
N MET A 274 2.03 5.93 8.65
CA MET A 274 2.13 7.39 8.56
C MET A 274 2.06 7.87 7.12
N GLY A 275 2.68 7.16 6.18
CA GLY A 275 2.60 7.46 4.75
C GLY A 275 1.18 7.33 4.19
N ILE A 276 0.45 6.27 4.56
CA ILE A 276 -0.94 6.05 4.16
C ILE A 276 -1.83 7.20 4.65
N ILE A 277 -1.74 7.55 5.92
CA ILE A 277 -2.54 8.65 6.49
C ILE A 277 -2.16 9.99 5.83
N THR A 278 -0.87 10.24 5.61
CA THR A 278 -0.40 11.47 4.95
C THR A 278 -0.99 11.58 3.54
N LEU A 279 -0.92 10.51 2.74
CA LEU A 279 -1.50 10.47 1.39
C LEU A 279 -3.01 10.72 1.42
N SER A 280 -3.72 10.06 2.34
CA SER A 280 -5.17 10.22 2.47
C SER A 280 -5.58 11.63 2.90
N VAL A 281 -4.78 12.28 3.75
CA VAL A 281 -5.00 13.68 4.14
C VAL A 281 -4.74 14.61 2.95
N ILE A 282 -3.70 14.37 2.15
CA ILE A 282 -3.44 15.14 0.92
C ILE A 282 -4.62 15.02 -0.03
N ASN A 283 -5.06 13.80 -0.34
CA ASN A 283 -6.20 13.57 -1.22
C ASN A 283 -7.50 14.22 -0.68
N ASN A 284 -7.69 14.19 0.64
CA ASN A 284 -8.83 14.85 1.27
C ASN A 284 -8.77 16.38 1.14
N ILE A 285 -7.60 16.99 1.35
CA ILE A 285 -7.40 18.43 1.16
C ILE A 285 -7.71 18.84 -0.28
N LEU A 286 -7.21 18.07 -1.26
CA LEU A 286 -7.46 18.34 -2.68
C LEU A 286 -8.95 18.23 -3.04
N ASN A 287 -9.67 17.28 -2.43
CA ASN A 287 -11.11 17.14 -2.58
C ASN A 287 -11.88 18.30 -1.92
N LEU A 288 -11.40 18.84 -0.79
CA LEU A 288 -12.03 19.98 -0.10
C LEU A 288 -11.81 21.31 -0.85
N GLU A 289 -10.75 21.46 -1.63
CA GLU A 289 -10.53 22.65 -2.45
C GLU A 289 -11.60 22.84 -3.54
N GLY A 290 -12.22 21.72 -4.00
CA GLY A 290 -13.43 21.71 -4.83
C GLY A 290 -13.27 22.27 -6.26
N ASN A 291 -12.29 23.12 -6.50
CA ASN A 291 -12.01 23.77 -7.80
C ASN A 291 -10.96 23.03 -8.63
N LEU A 292 -10.32 22.00 -8.08
CA LEU A 292 -9.28 21.24 -8.77
C LEU A 292 -9.90 20.00 -9.43
N SER A 293 -9.65 19.81 -10.72
CA SER A 293 -10.00 18.56 -11.39
C SER A 293 -9.18 17.39 -10.83
N SER A 294 -9.72 16.17 -10.93
CA SER A 294 -9.04 14.94 -10.46
C SER A 294 -7.62 14.79 -11.05
N TRP A 295 -7.39 15.29 -12.24
CA TRP A 295 -6.07 15.27 -12.89
C TRP A 295 -5.00 16.08 -12.13
N TRP A 296 -5.38 17.15 -11.45
CA TRP A 296 -4.47 17.92 -10.60
C TRP A 296 -4.02 17.10 -9.37
N GLN A 297 -4.87 16.20 -8.89
CA GLN A 297 -4.48 15.29 -7.79
C GLN A 297 -3.30 14.41 -8.23
N ASP A 298 -3.36 13.83 -9.44
CA ASP A 298 -2.28 13.00 -9.99
C ASP A 298 -0.99 13.80 -10.19
N VAL A 299 -1.07 15.05 -10.67
CA VAL A 299 0.09 15.93 -10.84
C VAL A 299 0.77 16.23 -9.49
N ILE A 300 -0.02 16.58 -8.49
CA ILE A 300 0.48 16.89 -7.15
C ILE A 300 1.11 15.66 -6.51
N LEU A 301 0.44 14.51 -6.60
CA LEU A 301 0.90 13.25 -6.06
C LEU A 301 2.20 12.81 -6.73
N GLY A 302 2.27 12.81 -8.05
CA GLY A 302 3.48 12.49 -8.81
C GLY A 302 4.65 13.40 -8.45
N THR A 303 4.39 14.71 -8.32
CA THR A 303 5.40 15.70 -7.91
C THR A 303 5.92 15.43 -6.50
N LEU A 304 5.02 15.15 -5.55
CA LEU A 304 5.40 14.81 -4.16
C LEU A 304 6.27 13.56 -4.10
N VAL A 305 5.87 12.50 -4.81
CA VAL A 305 6.64 11.24 -4.88
C VAL A 305 8.03 11.52 -5.45
N LEU A 306 8.13 12.29 -6.53
CA LEU A 306 9.40 12.66 -7.14
C LEU A 306 10.32 13.41 -6.16
N ILE A 307 9.80 14.41 -5.46
CA ILE A 307 10.55 15.16 -4.44
C ILE A 307 11.07 14.24 -3.34
N ILE A 308 10.24 13.31 -2.86
CA ILE A 308 10.61 12.38 -1.80
C ILE A 308 11.70 11.42 -2.27
N ILE A 309 11.61 10.87 -3.49
CA ILE A 309 12.62 9.99 -4.07
C ILE A 309 13.96 10.72 -4.21
N ILE A 310 13.95 11.96 -4.72
CA ILE A 310 15.16 12.79 -4.82
C ILE A 310 15.76 13.04 -3.43
N ALA A 311 14.94 13.37 -2.44
CA ALA A 311 15.39 13.59 -1.06
C ALA A 311 15.98 12.32 -0.42
N GLN A 312 15.45 11.14 -0.72
CA GLN A 312 15.99 9.86 -0.26
C GLN A 312 17.30 9.47 -0.94
N SER A 313 17.49 9.83 -2.21
CA SER A 313 18.70 9.49 -2.97
C SER A 313 19.93 10.33 -2.56
N SER A 314 19.71 11.56 -2.11
CA SER A 314 20.76 12.55 -1.80
C SER A 314 21.76 12.11 -0.69
N PRO A 315 21.37 11.54 0.46
CA PRO A 315 22.29 11.19 1.53
C PRO A 315 23.24 10.02 1.20
N ARG A 316 22.80 9.10 0.34
CA ARG A 316 23.62 7.94 -0.08
C ARG A 316 24.78 8.35 -1.00
N ARG A 317 24.50 9.27 -1.93
CA ARG A 317 25.52 9.81 -2.85
C ARG A 317 26.63 10.53 -2.10
N SER A 318 26.30 11.30 -1.06
CA SER A 318 27.25 12.00 -0.19
C SER A 318 28.11 11.05 0.64
N ARG A 319 27.56 9.91 1.13
CA ARG A 319 28.33 8.90 1.88
C ARG A 319 29.25 8.10 0.97
N ALA A 320 28.80 7.69 -0.21
CA ALA A 320 29.62 6.99 -1.19
C ALA A 320 30.79 7.85 -1.67
N ILE A 321 30.55 9.15 -1.94
CA ILE A 321 31.62 10.11 -2.33
C ILE A 321 32.62 10.30 -1.18
N LYS A 322 32.15 10.39 0.09
CA LYS A 322 33.06 10.51 1.25
C LYS A 322 33.87 9.24 1.47
N GLN A 323 33.29 8.06 1.31
CA GLN A 323 34.04 6.78 1.41
C GLN A 323 35.08 6.64 0.30
N ASN A 324 34.74 6.95 -0.95
CA ASN A 324 35.68 6.89 -2.07
C ASN A 324 36.82 7.90 -1.90
N LYS A 325 36.55 9.11 -1.39
CA LYS A 325 37.62 10.08 -1.06
C LYS A 325 38.51 9.60 0.08
N ALA A 326 37.94 8.99 1.13
CA ALA A 326 38.71 8.45 2.24
C ALA A 326 39.60 7.23 1.83
N VAL A 327 39.13 6.40 0.90
CA VAL A 327 39.87 5.28 0.33
C VAL A 327 41.00 5.78 -0.60
N ALA A 328 40.73 6.82 -1.41
CA ALA A 328 41.75 7.42 -2.27
C ALA A 328 42.89 8.10 -1.47
N GLN A 329 42.54 8.76 -0.34
CA GLN A 329 43.52 9.37 0.56
C GLN A 329 44.40 8.35 1.36
N ARG A 330 43.98 7.07 1.45
CA ARG A 330 44.76 6.01 2.11
C ARG A 330 45.66 5.24 1.15
N LYS A 331 45.51 5.47 -0.16
CA LYS A 331 46.30 4.80 -1.22
C LYS A 331 47.37 5.70 -1.86
N GLY A 332 47.40 6.96 -1.54
CA GLY A 332 48.47 7.92 -1.86
C GLY A 332 49.21 8.36 -0.60
#